data_6dfffefe01a0b5a5587cdc0095575e86
#
_entry.id   6dfffefe01a0b5a5587cdc0095575e86
#
_cell.length_a   1.000
_cell.length_b   1.000
_cell.length_c   1.000
_cell.angle_alpha   90.00
_cell.angle_beta   90.00
_cell.angle_gamma   90.00
#
_symmetry.space_group_name_H-M   'P 1'
#
loop_
_entity.id
_entity.type
_entity.pdbx_description
1 polymer ?
#
loop_
_entity_poly.entity_id
_entity_poly.type
_entity_poly.pdbx_seq_one_letter_code
_entity_poly.pdbx_strand_id
1 'polypeptide(L)'
;MVAQARELDPKARLAVIAWLGYDAPRTYSLAAVTEDLAVAGARELRRTVARVRAATGAEVTLLCHSYGSVVCAKALPGLAGVRDVAVFGSPGLRAASAAELGTRARVWAGRGGTDWIGNVPHVSIGPLGFGRDPMDRGFGARIFAAGGGGHSDYLRPGGESLRNLALIALGRASEVRRGG
;
A
#
# COMPACT_ATOMS: atom_id res chain seq x y z
N MET A 1 -6.99 -9.77 -8.86
CA MET A 1 -7.53 -8.41 -8.66
C MET A 1 -8.72 -8.11 -9.60
N VAL A 2 -8.55 -8.06 -10.93
CA VAL A 2 -9.67 -7.74 -11.86
C VAL A 2 -10.83 -8.74 -11.73
N ALA A 3 -10.54 -10.05 -11.72
CA ALA A 3 -11.56 -11.08 -11.52
C ALA A 3 -12.33 -10.85 -10.20
N GLN A 4 -11.61 -10.67 -9.09
CA GLN A 4 -12.24 -10.41 -7.79
C GLN A 4 -13.10 -9.13 -7.78
N ALA A 5 -12.63 -8.08 -8.46
CA ALA A 5 -13.42 -6.85 -8.56
C ALA A 5 -14.71 -7.05 -9.36
N ARG A 6 -14.68 -7.84 -10.44
CA ARG A 6 -15.87 -8.19 -11.26
C ARG A 6 -16.84 -9.10 -10.52
N GLU A 7 -16.36 -9.97 -9.65
CA GLU A 7 -17.22 -10.78 -8.77
C GLU A 7 -17.96 -9.90 -7.77
N LEU A 8 -17.30 -8.88 -7.22
CA LEU A 8 -17.89 -7.93 -6.27
C LEU A 8 -18.83 -6.92 -6.93
N ASP A 9 -18.49 -6.50 -8.15
CA ASP A 9 -19.29 -5.58 -8.94
C ASP A 9 -19.09 -5.88 -10.45
N PRO A 10 -20.00 -6.61 -11.09
CA PRO A 10 -19.92 -6.94 -12.51
C PRO A 10 -19.91 -5.72 -13.45
N LYS A 11 -20.42 -4.57 -12.98
CA LYS A 11 -20.49 -3.33 -13.76
C LYS A 11 -19.31 -2.40 -13.49
N ALA A 12 -18.39 -2.78 -12.59
CA ALA A 12 -17.27 -1.93 -12.24
C ALA A 12 -16.36 -1.65 -13.44
N ARG A 13 -16.03 -0.38 -13.63
CA ARG A 13 -15.04 0.09 -14.60
C ARG A 13 -13.70 0.23 -13.88
N LEU A 14 -12.92 -0.83 -13.86
CA LEU A 14 -11.64 -0.91 -13.17
C LEU A 14 -10.55 -1.37 -14.14
N ALA A 15 -9.42 -0.68 -14.15
CA ALA A 15 -8.17 -1.13 -14.73
C ALA A 15 -7.14 -1.37 -13.61
N VAL A 16 -6.33 -2.40 -13.75
CA VAL A 16 -5.24 -2.72 -12.80
C VAL A 16 -3.92 -2.66 -13.55
N ILE A 17 -2.99 -1.88 -13.03
CA ILE A 17 -1.64 -1.74 -13.56
C ILE A 17 -0.69 -2.41 -12.55
N ALA A 18 0.00 -3.47 -12.97
CA ALA A 18 1.13 -4.01 -12.23
C ALA A 18 2.34 -3.11 -12.49
N TRP A 19 2.69 -2.31 -11.50
CA TRP A 19 3.74 -1.32 -11.64
C TRP A 19 5.04 -1.78 -10.97
N LEU A 20 6.12 -1.84 -11.73
CA LEU A 20 7.47 -2.24 -11.35
C LEU A 20 8.50 -1.17 -11.72
N GLY A 21 8.17 0.09 -11.54
CA GLY A 21 8.96 1.23 -12.01
C GLY A 21 10.14 1.62 -11.13
N TYR A 22 10.71 0.71 -10.35
CA TYR A 22 11.92 0.93 -9.55
C TYR A 22 12.68 -0.38 -9.34
N ASP A 23 13.98 -0.28 -9.06
CA ASP A 23 14.80 -1.43 -8.69
C ASP A 23 14.50 -1.84 -7.25
N ALA A 24 13.86 -3.00 -7.10
CA ALA A 24 13.60 -3.57 -5.78
C ALA A 24 14.92 -4.07 -5.15
N PRO A 25 15.10 -3.89 -3.83
CA PRO A 25 16.27 -4.39 -3.15
C PRO A 25 16.40 -5.92 -3.29
N ARG A 26 17.57 -6.38 -3.67
CA ARG A 26 17.85 -7.82 -3.92
C ARG A 26 18.09 -8.62 -2.64
N THR A 27 18.28 -7.98 -1.51
CA THR A 27 18.60 -8.63 -0.24
C THR A 27 17.45 -8.51 0.75
N TYR A 28 17.20 -9.59 1.50
CA TYR A 28 16.24 -9.64 2.60
C TYR A 28 16.56 -8.70 3.78
N SER A 29 17.71 -8.03 3.74
CA SER A 29 18.06 -6.96 4.68
C SER A 29 17.36 -5.66 4.28
N LEU A 30 16.07 -5.56 4.62
CA LEU A 30 15.30 -4.31 4.46
C LEU A 30 15.97 -3.12 5.18
N ALA A 31 16.80 -3.38 6.17
CA ALA A 31 17.55 -2.37 6.91
C ALA A 31 18.65 -1.67 6.10
N ALA A 32 19.17 -2.33 5.05
CA ALA A 32 20.22 -1.79 4.19
C ALA A 32 19.69 -1.04 2.95
N VAL A 33 18.37 -0.94 2.80
CA VAL A 33 17.78 -0.29 1.64
C VAL A 33 17.86 1.22 1.81
N THR A 34 18.70 1.82 1.00
CA THR A 34 18.90 3.25 0.98
C THR A 34 17.61 3.99 0.60
N GLU A 35 17.40 5.14 1.21
CA GLU A 35 16.27 6.03 0.89
C GLU A 35 16.22 6.39 -0.60
N ASP A 36 17.37 6.39 -1.26
CA ASP A 36 17.54 6.77 -2.67
C ASP A 36 16.69 5.95 -3.63
N LEU A 37 16.60 4.62 -3.42
CA LEU A 37 15.74 3.76 -4.25
C LEU A 37 14.26 4.11 -4.09
N ALA A 38 13.83 4.40 -2.87
CA ALA A 38 12.45 4.81 -2.61
C ALA A 38 12.15 6.19 -3.21
N VAL A 39 13.10 7.12 -3.16
CA VAL A 39 12.96 8.46 -3.74
C VAL A 39 12.89 8.39 -5.27
N ALA A 40 13.76 7.60 -5.90
CA ALA A 40 13.73 7.38 -7.35
C ALA A 40 12.40 6.75 -7.77
N GLY A 41 11.98 5.67 -7.11
CA GLY A 41 10.70 5.01 -7.35
C GLY A 41 9.51 5.95 -7.15
N ALA A 42 9.53 6.78 -6.12
CA ALA A 42 8.47 7.75 -5.85
C ALA A 42 8.30 8.78 -6.97
N ARG A 43 9.38 9.23 -7.59
CA ARG A 43 9.33 10.14 -8.75
C ARG A 43 8.64 9.46 -9.94
N GLU A 44 9.00 8.22 -10.25
CA GLU A 44 8.40 7.47 -11.35
C GLU A 44 6.93 7.12 -11.06
N LEU A 45 6.59 6.77 -9.82
CA LEU A 45 5.20 6.54 -9.43
C LEU A 45 4.33 7.79 -9.62
N ARG A 46 4.83 8.96 -9.20
CA ARG A 46 4.14 10.25 -9.42
C ARG A 46 3.90 10.52 -10.90
N ARG A 47 4.92 10.30 -11.75
CA ARG A 47 4.80 10.46 -13.21
C ARG A 47 3.76 9.51 -13.80
N THR A 48 3.78 8.24 -13.34
CA THR A 48 2.83 7.23 -13.79
C THR A 48 1.40 7.60 -13.41
N VAL A 49 1.16 7.99 -12.16
CA VAL A 49 -0.17 8.44 -11.69
C VAL A 49 -0.64 9.66 -12.48
N ALA A 50 0.23 10.64 -12.69
CA ALA A 50 -0.11 11.85 -13.47
C ALA A 50 -0.50 11.50 -14.91
N ARG A 51 0.25 10.61 -15.58
CA ARG A 51 -0.05 10.16 -16.95
C ARG A 51 -1.38 9.39 -17.03
N VAL A 52 -1.61 8.46 -16.11
CA VAL A 52 -2.87 7.69 -16.06
C VAL A 52 -4.04 8.64 -15.87
N ARG A 53 -3.95 9.58 -14.96
CA ARG A 53 -5.01 10.56 -14.72
C ARG A 53 -5.26 11.49 -15.90
N ALA A 54 -4.18 11.98 -16.52
CA ALA A 54 -4.30 12.84 -17.71
C ALA A 54 -4.99 12.10 -18.87
N ALA A 55 -4.68 10.81 -19.06
CA ALA A 55 -5.24 10.01 -20.13
C ALA A 55 -6.69 9.54 -19.89
N THR A 56 -7.11 9.37 -18.63
CA THR A 56 -8.36 8.69 -18.29
C THR A 56 -9.33 9.51 -17.46
N GLY A 57 -8.87 10.55 -16.78
CA GLY A 57 -9.65 11.27 -15.77
C GLY A 57 -9.98 10.44 -14.51
N ALA A 58 -9.55 9.17 -14.44
CA ALA A 58 -9.93 8.27 -13.37
C ALA A 58 -9.25 8.62 -12.04
N GLU A 59 -9.92 8.33 -10.94
CA GLU A 59 -9.29 8.28 -9.62
C GLU A 59 -8.39 7.06 -9.51
N VAL A 60 -7.28 7.23 -8.81
CA VAL A 60 -6.30 6.17 -8.60
C VAL A 60 -6.39 5.64 -7.17
N THR A 61 -6.29 4.33 -7.02
CA THR A 61 -6.03 3.66 -5.75
C THR A 61 -4.65 3.02 -5.83
N LEU A 62 -3.80 3.29 -4.85
CA LEU A 62 -2.47 2.68 -4.75
C LEU A 62 -2.56 1.44 -3.85
N LEU A 63 -2.14 0.29 -4.37
CA LEU A 63 -2.01 -0.96 -3.63
C LEU A 63 -0.52 -1.27 -3.49
N CYS A 64 0.02 -1.10 -2.29
CA CYS A 64 1.46 -1.00 -2.03
C CYS A 64 1.93 -2.14 -1.13
N HIS A 65 2.60 -3.13 -1.72
CA HIS A 65 3.10 -4.31 -1.02
C HIS A 65 4.55 -4.15 -0.56
N SER A 66 4.83 -4.63 0.64
CA SER A 66 6.20 -4.75 1.17
C SER A 66 6.97 -3.43 1.07
N TYR A 67 8.19 -3.43 0.56
CA TYR A 67 8.99 -2.22 0.34
C TYR A 67 8.32 -1.21 -0.60
N GLY A 68 7.45 -1.66 -1.51
CA GLY A 68 6.64 -0.77 -2.33
C GLY A 68 5.78 0.20 -1.52
N SER A 69 5.47 -0.11 -0.26
CA SER A 69 4.77 0.81 0.65
C SER A 69 5.62 2.03 1.04
N VAL A 70 6.95 1.86 1.15
CA VAL A 70 7.90 2.97 1.38
C VAL A 70 7.96 3.89 0.16
N VAL A 71 8.00 3.30 -1.05
CA VAL A 71 7.94 4.04 -2.33
C VAL A 71 6.65 4.84 -2.42
N CYS A 72 5.50 4.20 -2.11
CA CYS A 72 4.21 4.87 -2.08
C CYS A 72 4.21 6.04 -1.08
N ALA A 73 4.64 5.81 0.15
CA ALA A 73 4.70 6.85 1.19
C ALA A 73 5.50 8.08 0.73
N LYS A 74 6.66 7.86 0.11
CA LYS A 74 7.48 8.95 -0.46
C LYS A 74 6.83 9.65 -1.66
N ALA A 75 5.93 8.97 -2.37
CA ALA A 75 5.22 9.56 -3.50
C ALA A 75 4.00 10.40 -3.08
N LEU A 76 3.40 10.13 -1.93
CA LEU A 76 2.13 10.72 -1.51
C LEU A 76 2.11 12.23 -1.32
N PRO A 77 3.14 12.90 -0.74
CA PRO A 77 3.09 14.34 -0.52
C PRO A 77 2.82 15.10 -1.82
N GLY A 78 1.69 15.84 -1.87
CA GLY A 78 1.30 16.60 -3.05
C GLY A 78 0.77 15.79 -4.23
N LEU A 79 0.65 14.47 -4.13
CA LEU A 79 0.13 13.63 -5.20
C LEU A 79 -1.40 13.73 -5.26
N ALA A 80 -1.89 14.46 -6.26
CA ALA A 80 -3.34 14.64 -6.46
C ALA A 80 -4.00 13.42 -7.15
N GLY A 81 -5.29 13.22 -6.88
CA GLY A 81 -6.14 12.24 -7.57
C GLY A 81 -5.92 10.79 -7.12
N VAL A 82 -5.26 10.60 -6.00
CA VAL A 82 -5.26 9.33 -5.29
C VAL A 82 -6.36 9.38 -4.24
N ARG A 83 -7.32 8.47 -4.34
CA ARG A 83 -8.46 8.34 -3.42
C ARG A 83 -8.12 7.48 -2.21
N ASP A 84 -7.45 6.36 -2.44
CA ASP A 84 -7.09 5.40 -1.42
C ASP A 84 -5.65 4.91 -1.60
N VAL A 85 -4.98 4.67 -0.50
CA VAL A 85 -3.68 4.01 -0.43
C VAL A 85 -3.81 2.84 0.52
N ALA A 86 -3.62 1.62 0.05
CA ALA A 86 -3.59 0.43 0.87
C ALA A 86 -2.17 -0.12 0.92
N VAL A 87 -1.59 -0.13 2.11
CA VAL A 87 -0.29 -0.74 2.38
C VAL A 87 -0.51 -2.10 3.03
N PHE A 88 0.22 -3.11 2.55
CA PHE A 88 0.09 -4.47 3.08
C PHE A 88 1.45 -5.18 3.07
N GLY A 89 1.68 -5.99 4.10
CA GLY A 89 3.00 -6.56 4.32
C GLY A 89 4.09 -5.48 4.43
N SER A 90 3.75 -4.33 4.99
CA SER A 90 4.63 -3.17 5.04
C SER A 90 5.63 -3.26 6.19
N PRO A 91 6.91 -2.95 5.96
CA PRO A 91 7.89 -2.81 7.05
C PRO A 91 7.70 -1.51 7.85
N GLY A 92 6.92 -0.56 7.32
CA GLY A 92 6.68 0.79 7.80
C GLY A 92 6.70 1.80 6.65
N LEU A 93 6.39 3.06 6.95
CA LEU A 93 6.18 4.11 5.94
C LEU A 93 7.14 5.30 6.12
N ARG A 94 8.14 5.17 7.00
CA ARG A 94 9.04 6.25 7.42
C ARG A 94 8.29 7.50 7.91
N ALA A 95 7.18 7.27 8.59
CA ALA A 95 6.34 8.28 9.20
C ALA A 95 5.90 7.80 10.58
N ALA A 96 5.61 8.70 11.49
CA ALA A 96 5.08 8.38 12.81
C ALA A 96 3.55 8.28 12.79
N SER A 97 2.89 8.81 11.77
CA SER A 97 1.44 8.78 11.61
C SER A 97 0.98 8.88 10.16
N ALA A 98 -0.26 8.49 9.88
CA ALA A 98 -0.88 8.66 8.58
C ALA A 98 -1.00 10.15 8.17
N ALA A 99 -1.11 11.06 9.13
CA ALA A 99 -1.16 12.49 8.89
C ALA A 99 0.15 13.03 8.30
N GLU A 100 1.30 12.48 8.72
CA GLU A 100 2.62 12.87 8.22
C GLU A 100 2.88 12.46 6.77
N LEU A 101 2.05 11.59 6.19
CA LEU A 101 2.16 11.19 4.79
C LEU A 101 1.78 12.31 3.81
N GLY A 102 1.28 13.45 4.29
CA GLY A 102 0.99 14.62 3.46
C GLY A 102 -0.02 14.36 2.33
N THR A 103 -0.99 13.49 2.57
CA THR A 103 -1.99 13.08 1.58
C THR A 103 -3.42 13.30 2.08
N ARG A 104 -4.36 13.51 1.14
CA ARG A 104 -5.80 13.49 1.41
C ARG A 104 -6.42 12.11 1.16
N ALA A 105 -5.64 11.16 0.64
CA ALA A 105 -6.11 9.80 0.42
C ALA A 105 -6.43 9.11 1.75
N ARG A 106 -7.41 8.22 1.74
CA ARG A 106 -7.63 7.32 2.88
C ARG A 106 -6.49 6.31 2.93
N VAL A 107 -5.82 6.23 4.07
CA VAL A 107 -4.71 5.29 4.29
C VAL A 107 -5.27 4.04 4.95
N TRP A 108 -4.99 2.90 4.35
CA TRP A 108 -5.35 1.57 4.80
C TRP A 108 -4.10 0.75 5.09
N ALA A 109 -4.15 -0.09 6.12
CA ALA A 109 -3.07 -1.02 6.43
C ALA A 109 -3.62 -2.42 6.68
N GLY A 110 -2.89 -3.44 6.23
CA GLY A 110 -3.22 -4.84 6.47
C GLY A 110 -1.97 -5.71 6.56
N ARG A 111 -2.01 -6.69 7.49
CA ARG A 111 -0.93 -7.66 7.65
C ARG A 111 -1.51 -9.06 7.84
N GLY A 112 -0.99 -10.02 7.08
CA GLY A 112 -1.36 -11.42 7.19
C GLY A 112 -0.86 -12.02 8.51
N GLY A 113 -1.63 -12.93 9.08
CA GLY A 113 -1.37 -13.44 10.43
C GLY A 113 -0.04 -14.21 10.56
N THR A 114 0.51 -14.74 9.45
CA THR A 114 1.82 -15.42 9.42
C THR A 114 2.88 -14.65 8.65
N ASP A 115 2.64 -13.37 8.37
CA ASP A 115 3.63 -12.54 7.66
C ASP A 115 4.79 -12.18 8.59
N TRP A 116 5.99 -12.65 8.22
CA TRP A 116 7.24 -12.41 8.96
C TRP A 116 7.61 -10.93 9.09
N ILE A 117 7.04 -10.06 8.25
CA ILE A 117 7.31 -8.62 8.28
C ILE A 117 6.91 -7.98 9.63
N GLY A 118 5.98 -8.59 10.34
CA GLY A 118 5.59 -8.17 11.68
C GLY A 118 6.71 -8.28 12.73
N ASN A 119 7.77 -9.05 12.43
CA ASN A 119 8.94 -9.21 13.30
C ASN A 119 10.05 -8.20 12.98
N VAL A 120 9.89 -7.38 11.93
CA VAL A 120 10.86 -6.32 11.60
C VAL A 120 10.72 -5.19 12.62
N PRO A 121 11.81 -4.76 13.27
CA PRO A 121 11.75 -3.67 14.24
C PRO A 121 11.21 -2.38 13.61
N HIS A 122 10.11 -1.86 14.14
CA HIS A 122 9.50 -0.60 13.74
C HIS A 122 10.14 0.58 14.50
N VAL A 123 11.44 0.74 14.31
CA VAL A 123 12.22 1.82 14.92
C VAL A 123 12.70 2.80 13.85
N SER A 124 12.90 4.04 14.25
CA SER A 124 13.53 5.07 13.42
C SER A 124 14.66 5.70 14.21
N ILE A 125 15.90 5.56 13.71
CA ILE A 125 17.10 6.19 14.28
C ILE A 125 17.73 7.00 13.16
N GLY A 126 17.42 8.30 13.10
CA GLY A 126 17.85 9.17 12.02
C GLY A 126 17.33 8.65 10.65
N PRO A 127 18.21 8.48 9.65
CA PRO A 127 17.82 7.98 8.32
C PRO A 127 17.57 6.46 8.30
N LEU A 128 17.83 5.75 9.39
CA LEU A 128 17.68 4.31 9.49
C LEU A 128 16.31 3.92 10.06
N GLY A 129 15.74 2.82 9.55
CA GLY A 129 14.48 2.26 10.01
C GLY A 129 13.28 2.70 9.16
N PHE A 130 12.12 2.14 9.49
CA PHE A 130 10.90 2.29 8.68
C PHE A 130 9.81 3.12 9.38
N GLY A 131 10.10 3.65 10.58
CA GLY A 131 9.12 4.40 11.36
C GLY A 131 8.13 3.50 12.09
N ARG A 132 7.02 4.10 12.51
CA ARG A 132 5.97 3.41 13.27
C ARG A 132 5.27 2.35 12.42
N ASP A 133 4.85 1.25 13.06
CA ASP A 133 4.04 0.20 12.42
C ASP A 133 2.71 0.79 11.92
N PRO A 134 2.40 0.70 10.61
CA PRO A 134 1.12 1.17 10.10
C PRO A 134 -0.08 0.37 10.62
N MET A 135 0.15 -0.81 11.23
CA MET A 135 -0.88 -1.59 11.92
C MET A 135 -1.19 -1.07 13.33
N ASP A 136 -0.32 -0.24 13.91
CA ASP A 136 -0.57 0.40 15.20
C ASP A 136 -1.76 1.37 15.09
N ARG A 137 -2.73 1.26 16.01
CA ARG A 137 -3.89 2.16 16.05
C ARG A 137 -3.51 3.64 16.13
N GLY A 138 -2.43 3.95 16.84
CA GLY A 138 -1.92 5.32 16.94
C GLY A 138 -1.24 5.84 15.67
N PHE A 139 -0.99 4.99 14.66
CA PHE A 139 -0.57 5.44 13.33
C PHE A 139 -1.69 6.16 12.58
N GLY A 140 -2.95 5.77 12.80
CA GLY A 140 -4.13 6.40 12.20
C GLY A 140 -4.53 5.85 10.83
N ALA A 141 -3.97 4.72 10.39
CA ALA A 141 -4.46 4.00 9.22
C ALA A 141 -5.76 3.23 9.54
N ARG A 142 -6.58 3.01 8.53
CA ARG A 142 -7.74 2.12 8.62
C ARG A 142 -7.27 0.68 8.47
N ILE A 143 -7.42 -0.12 9.50
CA ILE A 143 -6.97 -1.52 9.46
C ILE A 143 -7.99 -2.37 8.73
N PHE A 144 -7.55 -3.11 7.70
CA PHE A 144 -8.38 -4.10 7.01
C PHE A 144 -7.91 -5.52 7.32
N ALA A 145 -8.84 -6.47 7.35
CA ALA A 145 -8.54 -7.88 7.59
C ALA A 145 -7.80 -8.48 6.37
N ALA A 146 -6.61 -9.01 6.60
CA ALA A 146 -5.76 -9.60 5.57
C ALA A 146 -5.70 -11.15 5.63
N GLY A 147 -6.42 -11.76 6.58
CA GLY A 147 -6.43 -13.20 6.78
C GLY A 147 -5.15 -13.74 7.40
N GLY A 148 -5.01 -15.06 7.45
CA GLY A 148 -3.89 -15.76 8.07
C GLY A 148 -2.67 -15.99 7.17
N GLY A 149 -2.64 -15.42 5.96
CA GLY A 149 -1.58 -15.65 4.97
C GLY A 149 -0.21 -15.05 5.33
N GLY A 150 0.83 -15.52 4.66
CA GLY A 150 2.19 -14.99 4.75
C GLY A 150 2.45 -13.83 3.79
N HIS A 151 3.74 -13.44 3.70
CA HIS A 151 4.19 -12.23 2.97
C HIS A 151 3.82 -12.19 1.47
N SER A 152 3.64 -13.33 0.84
CA SER A 152 3.33 -13.43 -0.60
C SER A 152 1.86 -13.82 -0.90
N ASP A 153 1.00 -13.94 0.12
CA ASP A 153 -0.35 -14.50 -0.02
C ASP A 153 -1.46 -13.45 -0.21
N TYR A 154 -1.14 -12.17 -0.11
CA TYR A 154 -2.14 -11.09 -0.12
C TYR A 154 -3.05 -11.06 -1.35
N LEU A 155 -2.55 -11.49 -2.50
CA LEU A 155 -3.29 -11.50 -3.76
C LEU A 155 -3.77 -12.91 -4.15
N ARG A 156 -3.74 -13.89 -3.22
CA ARG A 156 -4.21 -15.25 -3.46
C ARG A 156 -5.71 -15.23 -3.79
N PRO A 157 -6.14 -15.88 -4.88
CA PRO A 157 -7.56 -16.01 -5.23
C PRO A 157 -8.40 -16.58 -4.06
N GLY A 158 -9.57 -16.00 -3.81
CA GLY A 158 -10.43 -16.37 -2.69
C GLY A 158 -9.96 -15.91 -1.30
N GLY A 159 -8.80 -15.27 -1.22
CA GLY A 159 -8.26 -14.75 0.04
C GLY A 159 -8.98 -13.50 0.55
N GLU A 160 -9.07 -13.37 1.88
CA GLU A 160 -9.70 -12.23 2.53
C GLU A 160 -9.00 -10.91 2.18
N SER A 161 -7.66 -10.92 2.13
CA SER A 161 -6.88 -9.76 1.71
C SER A 161 -7.25 -9.29 0.31
N LEU A 162 -7.26 -10.20 -0.67
CA LEU A 162 -7.60 -9.86 -2.05
C LEU A 162 -9.00 -9.26 -2.17
N ARG A 163 -9.98 -9.83 -1.43
CA ARG A 163 -11.35 -9.30 -1.40
C ARG A 163 -11.39 -7.87 -0.86
N ASN A 164 -10.73 -7.59 0.26
CA ASN A 164 -10.70 -6.26 0.87
C ASN A 164 -9.94 -5.26 0.01
N LEU A 165 -8.81 -5.64 -0.58
CA LEU A 165 -8.06 -4.79 -1.52
C LEU A 165 -8.89 -4.45 -2.77
N ALA A 166 -9.71 -5.40 -3.27
CA ALA A 166 -10.62 -5.14 -4.38
C ALA A 166 -11.74 -4.17 -3.97
N LEU A 167 -12.31 -4.29 -2.77
CA LEU A 167 -13.31 -3.34 -2.25
C LEU A 167 -12.72 -1.93 -2.09
N ILE A 168 -11.49 -1.81 -1.60
CA ILE A 168 -10.77 -0.52 -1.51
C ILE A 168 -10.59 0.06 -2.91
N ALA A 169 -10.12 -0.73 -3.87
CA ALA A 169 -9.93 -0.30 -5.26
C ALA A 169 -11.23 0.14 -5.94
N LEU A 170 -12.35 -0.48 -5.61
CA LEU A 170 -13.70 -0.11 -6.07
C LEU A 170 -14.28 1.12 -5.35
N GLY A 171 -13.62 1.63 -4.31
CA GLY A 171 -14.13 2.72 -3.48
C GLY A 171 -15.22 2.32 -2.49
N ARG A 172 -15.49 1.02 -2.32
CA ARG A 172 -16.52 0.45 -1.42
C ARG A 172 -15.99 0.32 0.01
N ALA A 173 -15.51 1.42 0.56
CA ALA A 173 -14.83 1.49 1.85
C ALA A 173 -15.69 0.99 3.04
N SER A 174 -17.01 1.14 2.96
CA SER A 174 -17.95 0.69 4.00
C SER A 174 -18.07 -0.83 4.11
N GLU A 175 -17.72 -1.56 3.03
CA GLU A 175 -17.82 -3.01 2.96
C GLU A 175 -16.49 -3.72 3.26
N VAL A 176 -15.43 -2.96 3.42
CA VAL A 176 -14.11 -3.51 3.80
C VAL A 176 -14.21 -4.07 5.21
N ARG A 177 -13.92 -5.37 5.35
CA ARG A 177 -13.87 -6.01 6.65
C ARG A 177 -12.69 -5.46 7.44
N ARG A 178 -12.97 -5.00 8.64
CA ARG A 178 -11.93 -4.46 9.52
C ARG A 178 -11.08 -5.57 10.11
N GLY A 179 -9.78 -5.32 10.23
CA GLY A 179 -8.86 -6.11 11.02
C GLY A 179 -8.95 -5.74 12.49
N GLY A 180 -8.69 -6.70 13.34
CA GLY A 180 -8.61 -6.54 14.79
C GLY A 180 -7.26 -5.99 15.24
#